data_826489618dad4c4f334d75ab50587b11
#
_entry.id   826489618dad4c4f334d75ab50587b11
#
_cell.length_a   1.000
_cell.length_b   1.000
_cell.length_c   1.000
_cell.angle_alpha   90.00
_cell.angle_beta   90.00
_cell.angle_gamma   90.00
#
_symmetry.space_group_name_H-M   'P 1'
#
loop_
_entity.id
_entity.type
_entity.pdbx_description
1 polymer ?
#
loop_
_entity_poly.entity_id
_entity_poly.type
_entity_poly.pdbx_seq_one_letter_code
_entity_poly.pdbx_strand_id
1 'polypeptide(L)'
;VDERESCTVNWIVPNTQKNQMEPILIELPAGGESFEVEPHNGEEFGYVLDGSVILECDGERSVLRRGETFYLHGRTFHCLKNERKTAARVLWVCTPPLF
;
A
#
# COMPACT_ATOMS: atom_id res chain seq x y z
N VAL A 1 -2.33 -0.79 15.01
CA VAL A 1 -3.41 -0.79 14.02
C VAL A 1 -3.99 0.60 13.89
N ASP A 2 -4.12 1.07 12.69
CA ASP A 2 -4.75 2.34 12.39
C ASP A 2 -5.89 2.07 11.40
N GLU A 3 -7.09 2.47 11.78
CA GLU A 3 -8.26 2.34 10.93
C GLU A 3 -8.54 3.68 10.27
N ARG A 4 -8.58 3.66 8.94
CA ARG A 4 -8.91 4.81 8.14
C ARG A 4 -10.26 4.58 7.49
N GLU A 5 -10.83 5.61 6.90
CA GLU A 5 -12.18 5.52 6.32
C GLU A 5 -12.33 4.34 5.35
N SER A 6 -11.30 4.05 4.55
CA SER A 6 -11.38 3.06 3.49
C SER A 6 -10.33 1.96 3.59
N CYS A 7 -9.55 1.92 4.66
CA CYS A 7 -8.52 0.89 4.80
C CYS A 7 -8.08 0.77 6.26
N THR A 8 -7.43 -0.35 6.56
CA THR A 8 -6.82 -0.60 7.87
C THR A 8 -5.32 -0.76 7.67
N VAL A 9 -4.54 0.00 8.43
CA VAL A 9 -3.08 -0.08 8.40
C VAL A 9 -2.60 -0.76 9.67
N ASN A 10 -1.78 -1.79 9.51
CA ASN A 10 -1.22 -2.55 10.62
C ASN A 10 0.32 -2.52 10.53
N TRP A 11 0.96 -1.89 11.51
CA TRP A 11 2.41 -1.85 11.60
C TRP A 11 2.88 -3.18 12.19
N ILE A 12 3.49 -4.02 11.35
CA ILE A 12 3.87 -5.37 11.73
C ILE A 12 5.24 -5.44 12.40
N VAL A 13 5.99 -4.34 12.35
CA VAL A 13 7.28 -4.23 13.04
C VAL A 13 7.19 -3.06 14.02
N PRO A 14 7.44 -3.27 15.32
CA PRO A 14 7.41 -2.18 16.28
C PRO A 14 8.59 -1.23 16.09
N ASN A 15 8.43 0.01 16.56
CA ASN A 15 9.48 1.05 16.53
C ASN A 15 9.99 1.37 15.13
N THR A 16 9.09 1.36 14.15
CA THR A 16 9.42 1.65 12.75
C THR A 16 10.12 2.98 12.56
N GLN A 17 9.86 3.95 13.42
CA GLN A 17 10.46 5.28 13.32
C GLN A 17 11.98 5.27 13.43
N LYS A 18 12.53 4.22 14.02
CA LYS A 18 13.98 4.06 14.19
C LYS A 18 14.60 3.25 13.06
N ASN A 19 13.79 2.71 12.18
CA ASN A 19 14.22 1.87 11.09
C ASN A 19 14.23 2.65 9.78
N GLN A 20 15.03 2.19 8.84
CA GLN A 20 15.05 2.79 7.49
C GLN A 20 13.85 2.36 6.67
N MET A 21 13.30 1.20 6.97
CA MET A 21 12.15 0.66 6.26
C MET A 21 10.94 0.58 7.18
N GLU A 22 9.78 0.82 6.62
CA GLU A 22 8.52 0.69 7.33
C GLU A 22 7.64 -0.36 6.65
N PRO A 23 7.63 -1.60 7.14
CA PRO A 23 6.71 -2.61 6.61
C PRO A 23 5.34 -2.47 7.27
N ILE A 24 4.30 -2.41 6.47
CA ILE A 24 2.93 -2.42 6.94
C ILE A 24 2.15 -3.51 6.24
N LEU A 25 1.09 -3.97 6.89
CA LEU A 25 0.07 -4.78 6.29
C LEU A 25 -1.17 -3.91 6.14
N ILE A 26 -1.57 -3.65 4.92
CA ILE A 26 -2.77 -2.87 4.66
C ILE A 26 -3.91 -3.80 4.22
N GLU A 27 -5.09 -3.57 4.79
CA GLU A 27 -6.31 -4.24 4.38
C GLU A 27 -7.22 -3.23 3.70
N LEU A 28 -7.66 -3.58 2.51
CA LEU A 28 -8.62 -2.78 1.76
C LEU A 28 -9.93 -3.54 1.68
N PRO A 29 -10.98 -3.07 2.36
CA PRO A 29 -12.29 -3.72 2.22
C PRO A 29 -12.80 -3.57 0.79
N ALA A 30 -13.86 -4.30 0.46
CA ALA A 30 -14.49 -4.17 -0.84
C ALA A 30 -14.82 -2.69 -1.11
N GLY A 31 -14.38 -2.17 -2.24
CA GLY A 31 -14.59 -0.77 -2.60
C GLY A 31 -13.69 0.22 -1.86
N GLY A 32 -12.80 -0.26 -0.99
CA GLY A 32 -11.92 0.62 -0.23
C GLY A 32 -10.69 1.06 -1.00
N GLU A 33 -10.00 2.05 -0.43
CA GLU A 33 -8.77 2.55 -1.04
C GLU A 33 -7.81 3.05 0.03
N SER A 34 -6.52 3.04 -0.29
CA SER A 34 -5.52 3.65 0.57
C SER A 34 -5.60 5.16 0.43
N PHE A 35 -5.04 5.87 1.40
CA PHE A 35 -4.79 7.30 1.23
C PHE A 35 -3.80 7.50 0.07
N GLU A 36 -3.89 8.65 -0.57
CA GLU A 36 -2.95 9.00 -1.63
C GLU A 36 -1.59 9.30 -1.02
N VAL A 37 -0.57 8.62 -1.52
CA VAL A 37 0.81 8.86 -1.07
C VAL A 37 1.41 9.96 -1.93
N GLU A 38 1.84 11.02 -1.25
CA GLU A 38 2.46 12.16 -1.92
C GLU A 38 3.87 11.79 -2.40
N PRO A 39 4.37 12.48 -3.44
CA PRO A 39 5.74 12.24 -3.90
C PRO A 39 6.75 12.40 -2.77
N HIS A 40 7.72 11.51 -2.72
CA HIS A 40 8.78 11.53 -1.72
C HIS A 40 10.08 11.01 -2.33
N ASN A 41 11.17 11.26 -1.63
CA ASN A 41 12.49 10.87 -2.11
C ASN A 41 12.90 9.52 -1.52
N GLY A 42 12.16 8.48 -1.87
CA GLY A 42 12.39 7.13 -1.35
C GLY A 42 11.88 6.07 -2.30
N GLU A 43 11.79 4.85 -1.79
CA GLU A 43 11.34 3.71 -2.56
C GLU A 43 10.29 2.94 -1.80
N GLU A 44 9.44 2.21 -2.53
CA GLU A 44 8.37 1.40 -1.98
C GLU A 44 8.28 0.07 -2.71
N PHE A 45 7.91 -0.95 -1.95
CA PHE A 45 7.69 -2.29 -2.47
C PHE A 45 6.37 -2.81 -1.92
N GLY A 46 5.60 -3.50 -2.74
CA GLY A 46 4.36 -4.13 -2.30
C GLY A 46 4.25 -5.57 -2.81
N TYR A 47 3.56 -6.39 -2.01
CA TYR A 47 3.28 -7.78 -2.34
C TYR A 47 1.81 -8.05 -1.99
N VAL A 48 1.02 -8.48 -2.97
CA VAL A 48 -0.39 -8.77 -2.77
C VAL A 48 -0.53 -10.16 -2.14
N LEU A 49 -1.02 -10.18 -0.90
CA LEU A 49 -1.19 -11.42 -0.13
C LEU A 49 -2.52 -12.10 -0.42
N ASP A 50 -3.59 -11.31 -0.52
CA ASP A 50 -4.94 -11.81 -0.78
C ASP A 50 -5.69 -10.82 -1.65
N GLY A 51 -6.54 -11.35 -2.49
CA GLY A 51 -7.43 -10.54 -3.31
C GLY A 51 -6.73 -9.93 -4.49
N SER A 52 -7.21 -8.78 -4.90
CA SER A 52 -6.73 -8.05 -6.07
C SER A 52 -6.84 -6.56 -5.79
N VAL A 53 -5.84 -5.82 -6.18
CA VAL A 53 -5.82 -4.36 -6.00
C VAL A 53 -5.47 -3.68 -7.31
N ILE A 54 -5.79 -2.39 -7.39
CA ILE A 54 -5.40 -1.54 -8.50
C ILE A 54 -4.40 -0.54 -7.94
N LEU A 55 -3.22 -0.51 -8.55
CA LEU A 55 -2.23 0.53 -8.27
C LEU A 55 -2.47 1.68 -9.23
N GLU A 56 -2.79 2.84 -8.68
CA GLU A 56 -2.86 4.07 -9.46
C GLU A 56 -1.60 4.86 -9.21
N CYS A 57 -0.86 5.14 -10.26
CA CYS A 57 0.43 5.83 -10.17
C CYS A 57 0.56 6.72 -11.40
N ASP A 58 0.68 8.02 -11.17
CA ASP A 58 0.84 9.03 -12.23
C ASP A 58 -0.21 8.89 -13.33
N GLY A 59 -1.47 8.70 -12.93
CA GLY A 59 -2.59 8.58 -13.86
C GLY A 59 -2.73 7.22 -14.52
N GLU A 60 -1.80 6.31 -14.32
CA GLU A 60 -1.88 4.96 -14.86
C GLU A 60 -2.44 3.99 -13.83
N ARG A 61 -3.18 3.01 -14.29
CA ARG A 61 -3.81 2.00 -13.44
C ARG A 61 -3.28 0.62 -13.83
N SER A 62 -2.84 -0.12 -12.83
CA SER A 62 -2.35 -1.49 -13.00
C SER A 62 -3.09 -2.42 -12.05
N VAL A 63 -3.62 -3.52 -12.58
CA VAL A 63 -4.28 -4.52 -11.74
C VAL A 63 -3.23 -5.51 -11.24
N LEU A 64 -3.19 -5.68 -9.93
CA LEU A 64 -2.27 -6.61 -9.27
C LEU A 64 -3.08 -7.66 -8.53
N ARG A 65 -2.78 -8.92 -8.80
CA ARG A 65 -3.48 -10.06 -8.21
C ARG A 65 -2.61 -10.70 -7.14
N ARG A 66 -3.21 -11.58 -6.37
CA ARG A 66 -2.51 -12.35 -5.33
C ARG A 66 -1.19 -12.91 -5.88
N GLY A 67 -0.11 -12.68 -5.14
CA GLY A 67 1.24 -13.13 -5.51
C GLY A 67 2.00 -12.15 -6.38
N GLU A 68 1.37 -11.10 -6.88
CA GLU A 68 2.04 -10.10 -7.69
C GLU A 68 2.57 -8.96 -6.83
N THR A 69 3.55 -8.25 -7.36
CA THR A 69 4.29 -7.22 -6.62
C THR A 69 4.32 -5.92 -7.40
N PHE A 70 4.64 -4.84 -6.67
CA PHE A 70 5.00 -3.57 -7.30
C PHE A 70 6.23 -2.99 -6.64
N TYR A 71 6.93 -2.14 -7.37
CA TYR A 71 8.08 -1.42 -6.87
C TYR A 71 8.06 -0.01 -7.44
N LEU A 72 8.16 0.98 -6.56
CA LEU A 72 8.03 2.39 -6.94
C LEU A 72 9.19 3.19 -6.39
N HIS A 73 9.58 4.22 -7.12
CA HIS A 73 10.60 5.17 -6.66
C HIS A 73 9.98 6.39 -5.96
N GLY A 74 8.71 6.37 -5.68
CA GLY A 74 8.04 7.36 -4.83
C GLY A 74 7.94 8.77 -5.36
N ARG A 75 8.30 9.03 -6.60
CA ARG A 75 8.36 10.40 -7.14
C ARG A 75 7.04 10.94 -7.66
N THR A 76 6.01 10.13 -7.66
CA THR A 76 4.69 10.50 -8.16
C THR A 76 3.63 10.16 -7.14
N PHE A 77 2.48 10.80 -7.23
CA PHE A 77 1.32 10.44 -6.43
C PHE A 77 0.89 9.03 -6.77
N HIS A 78 0.58 8.25 -5.75
CA HIS A 78 0.10 6.89 -5.96
C HIS A 78 -0.80 6.44 -4.81
N CYS A 79 -1.66 5.47 -5.10
CA CYS A 79 -2.52 4.84 -4.10
C CYS A 79 -2.93 3.44 -4.58
N LEU A 80 -3.47 2.67 -3.64
CA LEU A 80 -4.05 1.37 -3.93
C LEU A 80 -5.56 1.45 -3.79
N LYS A 81 -6.28 0.79 -4.69
CA LYS A 81 -7.74 0.70 -4.67
C LYS A 81 -8.19 -0.73 -4.78
N ASN A 82 -9.30 -1.04 -4.13
CA ASN A 82 -9.94 -2.34 -4.24
C ASN A 82 -11.33 -2.15 -4.85
N GLU A 83 -11.46 -2.45 -6.13
CA GLU A 83 -12.74 -2.33 -6.83
C GLU A 83 -13.48 -3.67 -6.90
N ARG A 84 -13.01 -4.66 -6.16
CA ARG A 84 -13.64 -5.97 -6.08
C ARG A 84 -14.66 -6.02 -4.94
N LYS A 85 -15.37 -7.14 -4.85
CA LYS A 85 -16.39 -7.37 -3.82
C LYS A 85 -15.86 -8.08 -2.59
N THR A 86 -14.59 -8.46 -2.60
CA THR A 86 -13.92 -9.12 -1.48
C THR A 86 -12.75 -8.27 -1.02
N ALA A 87 -12.39 -8.41 0.25
CA ALA A 87 -11.27 -7.67 0.82
C ALA A 87 -9.93 -8.08 0.19
N ALA A 88 -8.98 -7.18 0.19
CA ALA A 88 -7.62 -7.42 -0.26
C ALA A 88 -6.63 -7.10 0.85
N ARG A 89 -5.50 -7.78 0.86
CA ARG A 89 -4.42 -7.58 1.82
C ARG A 89 -3.11 -7.45 1.06
N VAL A 90 -2.32 -6.44 1.44
CA VAL A 90 -1.05 -6.13 0.78
C VAL A 90 0.02 -5.89 1.83
N LEU A 91 1.16 -6.53 1.68
CA LEU A 91 2.36 -6.17 2.41
C LEU A 91 3.01 -5.01 1.67
N TRP A 92 3.19 -3.89 2.36
CA TRP A 92 3.70 -2.65 1.74
C TRP A 92 4.87 -2.15 2.56
N VAL A 93 6.03 -2.01 1.93
CA VAL A 93 7.26 -1.59 2.59
C VAL A 93 7.72 -0.27 1.98
N CYS A 94 7.94 0.73 2.82
CA CYS A 94 8.36 2.06 2.39
C CYS A 94 9.70 2.44 3.02
N THR A 95 10.53 3.15 2.29
CA THR A 95 11.74 3.76 2.80
C THR A 95 11.83 5.20 2.28
N PRO A 96 11.96 6.23 3.14
CA PRO A 96 11.83 6.17 4.60
C PRO A 96 10.37 5.93 5.03
N PRO A 97 10.12 5.75 6.34
CA PRO A 97 8.77 5.56 6.84
C PRO A 97 7.80 6.66 6.42
N LEU A 98 6.60 6.27 5.98
CA LEU A 98 5.58 7.18 5.48
C LEU A 98 4.27 7.11 6.24
N PHE A 99 4.00 5.98 6.87
CA PHE A 99 2.68 5.70 7.47
C PHE A 99 2.62 5.95 8.95
#